data_659d62c08e84c08be0e81db2c008aa74
#
_entry.id   659d62c08e84c08be0e81db2c008aa74
#
_cell.length_a   1.000
_cell.length_b   1.000
_cell.length_c   1.000
_cell.angle_alpha   90.00
_cell.angle_beta   90.00
_cell.angle_gamma   90.00
#
_symmetry.space_group_name_H-M   'P 1'
#
loop_
_entity.id
_entity.type
_entity.pdbx_description
1 polymer ?
#
loop_
_entity_poly.entity_id
_entity_poly.type
_entity_poly.pdbx_seq_one_letter_code
_entity_poly.pdbx_strand_id
1 'polypeptide(L)'
;MTTHWTRKDLLGLRELSADEINFILDTADAFKQVGTREIKKVPSLRGKTLVNFFVEPSTRTRTSFELAALRLSADVINISATTSSLTKGETLKDTARNLEALHADILVLRHGSAGAPQFLANQLKASVINAGDGAHEHPTQALLDLYTIREKRRQIAGLHVAIVGDILFSRVARSNIFGLVKLGARVTLVGPSTLVPREFEKLGVEVSHKVDEVLPKADVVNLLRIQHERQRREYFPGIGEYIRFFGLTKERAKLLKADCLIMHPGPINRGVEIDSEVADGLHSVILNQVTNGLAVRMAVLYLCGGISA
;
A
#
# COMPACT_ATOMS: atom_id res chain seq x y z
N MET A 1 6.08 5.03 26.90
CA MET A 1 4.60 5.19 26.90
C MET A 1 4.04 4.12 26.01
N THR A 2 3.13 3.29 26.49
CA THR A 2 2.44 2.29 25.66
C THR A 2 1.48 3.03 24.72
N THR A 3 1.81 3.08 23.44
CA THR A 3 0.93 3.66 22.42
C THR A 3 -0.38 2.88 22.40
N HIS A 4 -1.50 3.56 22.61
CA HIS A 4 -2.83 2.95 22.54
C HIS A 4 -3.46 3.36 21.21
N TRP A 5 -3.98 2.40 20.43
CA TRP A 5 -4.70 2.71 19.20
C TRP A 5 -6.08 3.29 19.52
N THR A 6 -6.35 4.49 19.04
CA THR A 6 -7.61 5.21 19.31
C THR A 6 -8.38 5.61 18.06
N ARG A 7 -7.83 5.31 16.87
CA ARG A 7 -8.45 5.70 15.61
C ARG A 7 -9.51 4.70 15.17
N LYS A 8 -10.67 5.19 14.86
CA LYS A 8 -11.75 4.42 14.23
C LYS A 8 -11.38 4.00 12.80
N ASP A 9 -10.73 4.89 12.05
CA ASP A 9 -10.47 4.78 10.61
C ASP A 9 -8.99 4.68 10.30
N LEU A 10 -8.66 4.07 9.14
CA LEU A 10 -7.33 4.15 8.53
C LEU A 10 -7.45 4.76 7.13
N LEU A 11 -7.23 6.06 7.00
CA LEU A 11 -7.45 6.81 5.77
C LEU A 11 -6.16 7.09 4.98
N GLY A 12 -5.04 7.23 5.67
CA GLY A 12 -3.72 7.48 5.09
C GLY A 12 -2.60 7.30 6.11
N LEU A 13 -1.34 7.36 5.67
CA LEU A 13 -0.17 7.43 6.55
C LEU A 13 0.22 8.87 6.89
N ARG A 14 -0.29 9.83 6.14
CA ARG A 14 -0.01 11.24 6.38
C ARG A 14 -0.38 11.67 7.80
N GLU A 15 -1.50 11.18 8.30
CA GLU A 15 -2.05 11.58 9.60
C GLU A 15 -1.57 10.70 10.79
N LEU A 16 -0.89 9.58 10.51
CA LEU A 16 -0.35 8.71 11.55
C LEU A 16 0.97 9.26 12.09
N SER A 17 1.21 9.10 13.39
CA SER A 17 2.53 9.29 13.99
C SER A 17 3.45 8.08 13.72
N ALA A 18 4.76 8.24 13.94
CA ALA A 18 5.70 7.13 13.86
C ALA A 18 5.35 6.01 14.87
N ASP A 19 4.88 6.35 16.05
CA ASP A 19 4.50 5.40 17.09
C ASP A 19 3.24 4.61 16.67
N GLU A 20 2.25 5.26 16.07
CA GLU A 20 1.05 4.58 15.53
C GLU A 20 1.41 3.63 14.39
N ILE A 21 2.31 4.05 13.49
CA ILE A 21 2.82 3.16 12.44
C ILE A 21 3.50 1.95 13.06
N ASN A 22 4.44 2.13 13.99
CA ASN A 22 5.13 1.04 14.66
C ASN A 22 4.14 0.12 15.40
N PHE A 23 3.14 0.66 16.06
CA PHE A 23 2.10 -0.11 16.76
C PHE A 23 1.33 -1.04 15.80
N ILE A 24 0.98 -0.57 14.60
CA ILE A 24 0.38 -1.43 13.56
C ILE A 24 1.35 -2.53 13.13
N LEU A 25 2.63 -2.18 12.90
CA LEU A 25 3.63 -3.14 12.48
C LEU A 25 3.90 -4.21 13.57
N ASP A 26 3.93 -3.83 14.84
CA ASP A 26 4.09 -4.75 15.98
C ASP A 26 2.87 -5.66 16.13
N THR A 27 1.68 -5.12 15.94
CA THR A 27 0.43 -5.90 15.90
C THR A 27 0.45 -6.92 14.76
N ALA A 28 1.02 -6.56 13.61
CA ALA A 28 1.14 -7.45 12.47
C ALA A 28 2.10 -8.64 12.74
N ASP A 29 3.12 -8.49 13.58
CA ASP A 29 4.01 -9.58 14.00
C ASP A 29 3.23 -10.72 14.68
N ALA A 30 2.28 -10.39 15.56
CA ALA A 30 1.41 -11.37 16.19
C ALA A 30 0.52 -12.10 15.18
N PHE A 31 -0.06 -11.38 14.23
CA PHE A 31 -0.92 -11.98 13.20
C PHE A 31 -0.15 -12.77 12.15
N LYS A 32 1.11 -12.45 11.90
CA LYS A 32 1.98 -13.25 11.03
C LYS A 32 2.14 -14.67 11.57
N GLN A 33 2.31 -14.81 12.89
CA GLN A 33 2.39 -16.11 13.55
C GLN A 33 1.10 -16.93 13.43
N VAL A 34 -0.07 -16.30 13.38
CA VAL A 34 -1.35 -16.98 13.11
C VAL A 34 -1.33 -17.68 11.75
N GLY A 35 -0.69 -17.06 10.76
CA GLY A 35 -0.57 -17.61 9.41
C GLY A 35 0.20 -18.92 9.31
N THR A 36 1.04 -19.26 10.28
CA THR A 36 1.86 -20.49 10.34
C THR A 36 1.21 -21.63 11.12
N ARG A 37 0.10 -21.39 11.82
CA ARG A 37 -0.62 -22.38 12.61
C ARG A 37 -1.40 -23.33 11.72
N GLU A 38 -1.72 -24.52 12.23
CA GLU A 38 -2.64 -25.45 11.58
C GLU A 38 -4.03 -24.81 11.42
N ILE A 39 -4.58 -24.28 12.51
CA ILE A 39 -5.82 -23.48 12.48
C ILE A 39 -5.45 -22.00 12.32
N LYS A 40 -5.59 -21.50 11.11
CA LYS A 40 -5.23 -20.11 10.71
C LYS A 40 -6.35 -19.12 10.99
N LYS A 41 -7.12 -19.31 12.06
CA LYS A 41 -8.23 -18.45 12.48
C LYS A 41 -8.08 -18.04 13.94
N VAL A 42 -8.52 -16.81 14.23
CA VAL A 42 -8.66 -16.26 15.58
C VAL A 42 -10.01 -15.54 15.70
N PRO A 43 -10.67 -15.55 16.86
CA PRO A 43 -12.04 -15.02 17.00
C PRO A 43 -12.10 -13.51 17.24
N SER A 44 -11.06 -12.76 16.85
CA SER A 44 -10.89 -11.34 17.22
C SER A 44 -11.97 -10.40 16.65
N LEU A 45 -12.61 -10.76 15.54
CA LEU A 45 -13.71 -10.01 14.92
C LEU A 45 -14.96 -10.87 14.74
N ARG A 46 -15.16 -11.88 15.60
CA ARG A 46 -16.35 -12.72 15.56
C ARG A 46 -17.62 -11.89 15.81
N GLY A 47 -18.59 -12.03 14.92
CA GLY A 47 -19.85 -11.29 14.95
C GLY A 47 -19.76 -9.87 14.37
N LYS A 48 -18.61 -9.47 13.81
CA LYS A 48 -18.43 -8.24 13.05
C LYS A 48 -18.62 -8.48 11.56
N THR A 49 -19.25 -7.54 10.88
CA THR A 49 -19.47 -7.58 9.42
C THR A 49 -18.51 -6.61 8.73
N LEU A 50 -17.69 -7.15 7.82
CA LEU A 50 -16.83 -6.37 6.97
C LEU A 50 -17.37 -6.31 5.54
N VAL A 51 -17.44 -5.11 4.99
CA VAL A 51 -17.78 -4.90 3.57
C VAL A 51 -16.58 -4.45 2.79
N ASN A 52 -16.14 -5.26 1.82
CA ASN A 52 -15.19 -4.86 0.79
C ASN A 52 -15.94 -4.12 -0.33
N PHE A 53 -15.87 -2.80 -0.34
CA PHE A 53 -16.52 -1.95 -1.34
C PHE A 53 -15.48 -1.44 -2.37
N PHE A 54 -15.35 -2.16 -3.47
CA PHE A 54 -14.33 -1.91 -4.49
C PHE A 54 -14.96 -1.29 -5.74
N VAL A 55 -14.97 0.03 -5.81
CA VAL A 55 -15.42 0.80 -6.98
C VAL A 55 -14.36 0.78 -8.10
N GLU A 56 -13.09 0.74 -7.74
CA GLU A 56 -11.97 0.51 -8.66
C GLU A 56 -11.50 -0.96 -8.57
N PRO A 57 -11.34 -1.69 -9.69
CA PRO A 57 -10.95 -3.10 -9.66
C PRO A 57 -9.61 -3.36 -8.98
N SER A 58 -9.55 -4.40 -8.17
CA SER A 58 -8.32 -4.91 -7.57
C SER A 58 -8.50 -6.31 -7.01
N THR A 59 -8.00 -7.32 -7.72
CA THR A 59 -8.07 -8.71 -7.26
C THR A 59 -7.23 -8.93 -6.00
N ARG A 60 -5.96 -8.56 -6.02
CA ARG A 60 -5.05 -8.80 -4.88
C ARG A 60 -5.50 -8.13 -3.59
N THR A 61 -5.80 -6.84 -3.64
CA THR A 61 -6.17 -6.09 -2.43
C THR A 61 -7.48 -6.61 -1.85
N ARG A 62 -8.50 -6.84 -2.68
CA ARG A 62 -9.79 -7.39 -2.26
C ARG A 62 -9.62 -8.76 -1.61
N THR A 63 -8.99 -9.72 -2.32
CA THR A 63 -8.79 -11.08 -1.81
C THR A 63 -7.98 -11.09 -0.51
N SER A 64 -6.99 -10.20 -0.39
CA SER A 64 -6.18 -10.11 0.83
C SER A 64 -6.97 -9.56 2.02
N PHE A 65 -7.86 -8.56 1.83
CA PHE A 65 -8.76 -8.10 2.89
C PHE A 65 -9.81 -9.13 3.24
N GLU A 66 -10.39 -9.79 2.24
CA GLU A 66 -11.34 -10.89 2.45
C GLU A 66 -10.71 -12.00 3.28
N LEU A 67 -9.54 -12.49 2.89
CA LEU A 67 -8.83 -13.53 3.65
C LEU A 67 -8.45 -13.06 5.06
N ALA A 68 -8.02 -11.81 5.24
CA ALA A 68 -7.70 -11.24 6.54
C ALA A 68 -8.93 -11.23 7.46
N ALA A 69 -10.08 -10.79 6.97
CA ALA A 69 -11.33 -10.77 7.72
C ALA A 69 -11.80 -12.18 8.10
N LEU A 70 -11.77 -13.13 7.16
CA LEU A 70 -12.12 -14.53 7.41
C LEU A 70 -11.21 -15.17 8.46
N ARG A 71 -9.92 -14.82 8.50
CA ARG A 71 -8.97 -15.29 9.53
C ARG A 71 -9.24 -14.66 10.90
N LEU A 72 -9.81 -13.47 10.94
CA LEU A 72 -10.25 -12.84 12.18
C LEU A 72 -11.67 -13.28 12.61
N SER A 73 -12.29 -14.19 11.87
CA SER A 73 -13.66 -14.70 12.07
C SER A 73 -14.76 -13.67 11.88
N ALA A 74 -14.53 -12.65 11.05
CA ALA A 74 -15.56 -11.71 10.62
C ALA A 74 -16.41 -12.29 9.48
N ASP A 75 -17.65 -11.84 9.37
CA ASP A 75 -18.47 -12.05 8.19
C ASP A 75 -18.07 -11.07 7.09
N VAL A 76 -18.00 -11.54 5.83
CA VAL A 76 -17.47 -10.73 4.72
C VAL A 76 -18.48 -10.60 3.60
N ILE A 77 -18.70 -9.37 3.17
CA ILE A 77 -19.52 -9.02 2.00
C ILE A 77 -18.61 -8.35 0.97
N ASN A 78 -18.62 -8.82 -0.27
CA ASN A 78 -17.86 -8.22 -1.37
C ASN A 78 -18.81 -7.50 -2.34
N ILE A 79 -18.57 -6.21 -2.56
CA ILE A 79 -19.32 -5.37 -3.51
C ILE A 79 -18.35 -4.78 -4.52
N SER A 80 -18.67 -4.91 -5.81
CA SER A 80 -17.93 -4.27 -6.90
C SER A 80 -18.80 -3.23 -7.62
N ALA A 81 -18.17 -2.24 -8.26
CA ALA A 81 -18.89 -1.22 -9.01
C ALA A 81 -19.88 -1.80 -10.04
N THR A 82 -19.44 -2.84 -10.75
CA THR A 82 -20.23 -3.45 -11.84
C THR A 82 -21.48 -4.19 -11.38
N THR A 83 -21.54 -4.56 -10.09
CA THR A 83 -22.65 -5.32 -9.51
C THR A 83 -23.43 -4.51 -8.46
N SER A 84 -23.07 -3.24 -8.26
CA SER A 84 -23.69 -2.38 -7.25
C SER A 84 -24.72 -1.44 -7.85
N SER A 85 -25.57 -0.89 -6.99
CA SER A 85 -26.57 0.15 -7.34
C SER A 85 -25.97 1.45 -7.87
N LEU A 86 -24.64 1.63 -7.75
CA LEU A 86 -23.91 2.74 -8.41
C LEU A 86 -24.15 2.75 -9.92
N THR A 87 -24.32 1.58 -10.56
CA THR A 87 -24.63 1.48 -11.99
C THR A 87 -26.03 2.04 -12.34
N LYS A 88 -26.90 2.15 -11.33
CA LYS A 88 -28.26 2.71 -11.46
C LYS A 88 -28.34 4.18 -11.08
N GLY A 89 -27.18 4.83 -10.81
CA GLY A 89 -27.12 6.24 -10.43
C GLY A 89 -27.20 6.52 -8.93
N GLU A 90 -27.17 5.49 -8.05
CA GLU A 90 -27.11 5.70 -6.61
C GLU A 90 -25.77 6.38 -6.24
N THR A 91 -25.79 7.30 -5.27
CA THR A 91 -24.57 7.97 -4.85
C THR A 91 -23.71 7.07 -3.97
N LEU A 92 -22.38 7.33 -3.95
CA LEU A 92 -21.45 6.63 -3.06
C LEU A 92 -21.90 6.72 -1.58
N LYS A 93 -22.42 7.87 -1.17
CA LYS A 93 -22.91 8.13 0.19
C LYS A 93 -24.14 7.28 0.51
N ASP A 94 -25.12 7.22 -0.38
CA ASP A 94 -26.35 6.48 -0.12
C ASP A 94 -26.09 4.98 -0.10
N THR A 95 -25.26 4.47 -1.03
CA THR A 95 -24.83 3.07 -0.99
C THR A 95 -24.14 2.75 0.35
N ALA A 96 -23.21 3.58 0.81
CA ALA A 96 -22.49 3.34 2.05
C ALA A 96 -23.42 3.40 3.29
N ARG A 97 -24.39 4.30 3.33
CA ARG A 97 -25.40 4.38 4.39
C ARG A 97 -26.34 3.16 4.39
N ASN A 98 -26.70 2.65 3.22
CA ASN A 98 -27.47 1.43 3.13
C ASN A 98 -26.70 0.24 3.72
N LEU A 99 -25.39 0.15 3.45
CA LEU A 99 -24.53 -0.89 4.02
C LEU A 99 -24.40 -0.76 5.54
N GLU A 100 -24.28 0.45 6.06
CA GLU A 100 -24.27 0.69 7.50
C GLU A 100 -25.62 0.33 8.15
N ALA A 101 -26.73 0.62 7.50
CA ALA A 101 -28.07 0.22 7.97
C ALA A 101 -28.25 -1.31 8.00
N LEU A 102 -27.50 -2.05 7.19
CA LEU A 102 -27.38 -3.51 7.24
C LEU A 102 -26.36 -4.01 8.28
N HIS A 103 -25.98 -3.14 9.23
CA HIS A 103 -25.04 -3.43 10.32
C HIS A 103 -23.60 -3.77 9.87
N ALA A 104 -23.12 -3.13 8.79
CA ALA A 104 -21.68 -3.19 8.46
C ALA A 104 -20.87 -2.45 9.55
N ASP A 105 -19.94 -3.14 10.18
CA ASP A 105 -19.03 -2.57 11.20
C ASP A 105 -17.80 -1.93 10.57
N ILE A 106 -17.30 -2.52 9.48
CA ILE A 106 -16.07 -2.11 8.81
C ILE A 106 -16.32 -1.99 7.31
N LEU A 107 -15.97 -0.85 6.74
CA LEU A 107 -16.03 -0.59 5.30
C LEU A 107 -14.61 -0.45 4.73
N VAL A 108 -14.17 -1.38 3.90
CA VAL A 108 -12.91 -1.31 3.16
C VAL A 108 -13.19 -0.71 1.79
N LEU A 109 -12.85 0.56 1.60
CA LEU A 109 -13.15 1.30 0.37
C LEU A 109 -11.95 1.40 -0.57
N ARG A 110 -12.16 1.03 -1.84
CA ARG A 110 -11.25 1.38 -2.94
C ARG A 110 -11.99 2.18 -4.00
N HIS A 111 -11.49 3.39 -4.30
CA HIS A 111 -12.16 4.33 -5.18
C HIS A 111 -11.19 5.06 -6.12
N GLY A 112 -11.65 5.44 -7.32
CA GLY A 112 -10.85 6.22 -8.28
C GLY A 112 -10.68 7.70 -7.90
N SER A 113 -11.54 8.25 -7.05
CA SER A 113 -11.44 9.65 -6.60
C SER A 113 -10.68 9.75 -5.29
N ALA A 114 -9.68 10.64 -5.26
CA ALA A 114 -8.96 11.00 -4.04
C ALA A 114 -9.91 11.61 -3.00
N GLY A 115 -9.76 11.23 -1.72
CA GLY A 115 -10.57 11.72 -0.61
C GLY A 115 -11.91 10.99 -0.41
N ALA A 116 -12.30 10.05 -1.28
CA ALA A 116 -13.54 9.29 -1.11
C ALA A 116 -13.63 8.53 0.23
N PRO A 117 -12.56 7.88 0.74
CA PRO A 117 -12.60 7.27 2.07
C PRO A 117 -12.80 8.29 3.19
N GLN A 118 -12.13 9.44 3.14
CA GLN A 118 -12.31 10.52 4.11
C GLN A 118 -13.73 11.06 4.11
N PHE A 119 -14.30 11.22 2.91
CA PHE A 119 -15.70 11.68 2.77
C PHE A 119 -16.66 10.70 3.46
N LEU A 120 -16.50 9.39 3.27
CA LEU A 120 -17.34 8.40 3.92
C LEU A 120 -17.10 8.29 5.43
N ALA A 121 -15.85 8.37 5.88
CA ALA A 121 -15.49 8.33 7.30
C ALA A 121 -16.21 9.43 8.13
N ASN A 122 -16.42 10.60 7.51
CA ASN A 122 -17.16 11.71 8.10
C ASN A 122 -18.69 11.50 8.12
N GLN A 123 -19.21 10.51 7.41
CA GLN A 123 -20.66 10.26 7.27
C GLN A 123 -21.13 9.00 8.01
N LEU A 124 -20.21 8.07 8.31
CA LEU A 124 -20.49 6.75 8.83
C LEU A 124 -19.96 6.59 10.25
N LYS A 125 -20.69 5.81 11.06
CA LYS A 125 -20.20 5.30 12.34
C LYS A 125 -19.27 4.11 12.16
N ALA A 126 -19.52 3.28 11.13
CA ALA A 126 -18.66 2.18 10.75
C ALA A 126 -17.22 2.64 10.50
N SER A 127 -16.25 1.78 10.82
CA SER A 127 -14.84 2.05 10.54
C SER A 127 -14.56 2.03 9.04
N VAL A 128 -13.89 3.06 8.53
CA VAL A 128 -13.51 3.16 7.11
C VAL A 128 -12.02 2.92 6.93
N ILE A 129 -11.69 1.96 6.07
CA ILE A 129 -10.31 1.62 5.73
C ILE A 129 -10.06 1.93 4.25
N ASN A 130 -9.10 2.80 3.98
CA ASN A 130 -8.69 3.14 2.62
C ASN A 130 -7.88 2.00 1.98
N ALA A 131 -8.45 1.34 0.98
CA ALA A 131 -7.79 0.33 0.14
C ALA A 131 -7.20 0.90 -1.16
N GLY A 132 -7.06 2.21 -1.21
CA GLY A 132 -6.49 2.99 -2.32
C GLY A 132 -7.51 3.93 -2.97
N ASP A 133 -7.21 5.23 -2.95
CA ASP A 133 -8.04 6.28 -3.50
C ASP A 133 -7.29 7.16 -4.52
N GLY A 134 -7.71 7.12 -5.76
CA GLY A 134 -7.11 7.90 -6.86
C GLY A 134 -5.58 7.79 -6.90
N ALA A 135 -4.91 8.93 -7.00
CA ALA A 135 -3.45 9.07 -6.86
C ALA A 135 -3.04 9.57 -5.46
N HIS A 136 -3.92 9.47 -4.46
CA HIS A 136 -3.74 10.05 -3.12
C HIS A 136 -2.98 9.12 -2.17
N GLU A 137 -3.64 8.10 -1.59
CA GLU A 137 -2.98 7.17 -0.67
C GLU A 137 -3.45 5.71 -0.82
N HIS A 138 -2.59 4.78 -0.40
CA HIS A 138 -2.87 3.37 -0.22
C HIS A 138 -2.19 2.88 1.08
N PRO A 139 -2.73 3.23 2.25
CA PRO A 139 -2.05 3.07 3.53
C PRO A 139 -1.62 1.63 3.80
N THR A 140 -2.48 0.65 3.55
CA THR A 140 -2.13 -0.76 3.83
C THR A 140 -1.07 -1.32 2.89
N GLN A 141 -0.87 -0.73 1.71
CA GLN A 141 0.25 -1.11 0.84
C GLN A 141 1.56 -0.56 1.41
N ALA A 142 1.60 0.71 1.81
CA ALA A 142 2.81 1.25 2.42
C ALA A 142 3.14 0.56 3.75
N LEU A 143 2.15 0.27 4.59
CA LEU A 143 2.37 -0.47 5.84
C LEU A 143 2.98 -1.86 5.59
N LEU A 144 2.53 -2.61 4.57
CA LEU A 144 3.13 -3.90 4.26
C LEU A 144 4.54 -3.76 3.66
N ASP A 145 4.81 -2.67 2.92
CA ASP A 145 6.14 -2.35 2.41
C ASP A 145 7.09 -2.05 3.58
N LEU A 146 6.67 -1.18 4.51
CA LEU A 146 7.40 -0.86 5.74
C LEU A 146 7.64 -2.10 6.61
N TYR A 147 6.62 -2.93 6.78
CA TYR A 147 6.72 -4.18 7.52
C TYR A 147 7.74 -5.13 6.88
N THR A 148 7.73 -5.25 5.56
CA THR A 148 8.68 -6.10 4.83
C THR A 148 10.12 -5.61 4.97
N ILE A 149 10.34 -4.29 4.88
CA ILE A 149 11.64 -3.68 5.12
C ILE A 149 12.10 -3.97 6.56
N ARG A 150 11.25 -3.68 7.56
CA ARG A 150 11.57 -3.90 8.98
C ARG A 150 11.90 -5.37 9.27
N GLU A 151 11.14 -6.30 8.71
CA GLU A 151 11.39 -7.73 8.84
C GLU A 151 12.76 -8.15 8.31
N LYS A 152 13.17 -7.63 7.15
CA LYS A 152 14.43 -8.00 6.50
C LYS A 152 15.64 -7.23 7.03
N ARG A 153 15.44 -6.00 7.48
CA ARG A 153 16.52 -5.07 7.88
C ARG A 153 16.54 -4.80 9.40
N ARG A 154 15.57 -5.30 10.16
CA ARG A 154 15.34 -5.10 11.60
C ARG A 154 14.92 -3.68 11.98
N GLN A 155 15.37 -2.66 11.25
CA GLN A 155 15.01 -1.26 11.45
C GLN A 155 14.80 -0.57 10.09
N ILE A 156 14.11 0.57 10.10
CA ILE A 156 13.87 1.41 8.93
C ILE A 156 14.73 2.68 9.01
N ALA A 157 14.93 3.21 10.23
CA ALA A 157 15.72 4.40 10.45
C ALA A 157 17.14 4.27 9.89
N GLY A 158 17.59 5.30 9.18
CA GLY A 158 18.91 5.36 8.56
C GLY A 158 19.05 4.61 7.23
N LEU A 159 18.08 3.79 6.81
CA LEU A 159 18.15 3.14 5.50
C LEU A 159 17.94 4.15 4.37
N HIS A 160 18.64 3.94 3.27
CA HIS A 160 18.41 4.65 2.02
C HIS A 160 17.45 3.86 1.13
N VAL A 161 16.24 4.40 0.93
CA VAL A 161 15.19 3.78 0.13
C VAL A 161 15.01 4.56 -1.18
N ALA A 162 15.26 3.90 -2.30
CA ALA A 162 14.97 4.44 -3.63
C ALA A 162 13.57 4.00 -4.07
N ILE A 163 12.69 4.95 -4.39
CA ILE A 163 11.37 4.69 -5.00
C ILE A 163 11.49 5.09 -6.47
N VAL A 164 11.39 4.12 -7.38
CA VAL A 164 11.68 4.30 -8.80
C VAL A 164 10.44 4.11 -9.65
N GLY A 165 10.10 5.07 -10.48
CA GLY A 165 9.02 4.95 -11.46
C GLY A 165 8.07 6.13 -11.56
N ASP A 166 6.79 5.85 -11.74
CA ASP A 166 5.73 6.85 -11.80
C ASP A 166 5.34 7.32 -10.39
N ILE A 167 5.99 8.37 -9.91
CA ILE A 167 5.73 8.93 -8.57
C ILE A 167 4.47 9.80 -8.59
N LEU A 168 4.29 10.60 -9.64
CA LEU A 168 3.22 11.60 -9.72
C LEU A 168 1.82 11.00 -9.59
N PHE A 169 1.58 9.86 -10.25
CA PHE A 169 0.28 9.20 -10.25
C PHE A 169 0.19 8.00 -9.28
N SER A 170 1.26 7.74 -8.53
CA SER A 170 1.31 6.58 -7.62
C SER A 170 0.87 6.94 -6.20
N ARG A 171 -0.32 6.47 -5.83
CA ARG A 171 -0.78 6.48 -4.43
C ARG A 171 0.12 5.68 -3.49
N VAL A 172 0.79 4.65 -4.01
CA VAL A 172 1.73 3.83 -3.24
C VAL A 172 2.99 4.63 -2.91
N ALA A 173 3.53 5.39 -3.89
CA ALA A 173 4.66 6.27 -3.63
C ALA A 173 4.35 7.26 -2.50
N ARG A 174 3.21 7.94 -2.55
CA ARG A 174 2.83 8.94 -1.55
C ARG A 174 2.74 8.35 -0.14
N SER A 175 2.03 7.23 0.02
CA SER A 175 1.94 6.57 1.33
C SER A 175 3.30 6.08 1.83
N ASN A 176 4.16 5.53 0.94
CA ASN A 176 5.52 5.14 1.31
C ASN A 176 6.38 6.32 1.73
N ILE A 177 6.30 7.47 1.02
CA ILE A 177 7.02 8.70 1.41
C ILE A 177 6.65 9.07 2.85
N PHE A 178 5.36 9.19 3.17
CA PHE A 178 4.92 9.56 4.51
C PHE A 178 5.41 8.59 5.58
N GLY A 179 5.28 7.28 5.33
CA GLY A 179 5.71 6.28 6.31
C GLY A 179 7.22 6.22 6.48
N LEU A 180 7.99 6.19 5.40
CA LEU A 180 9.45 6.08 5.43
C LEU A 180 10.12 7.29 6.09
N VAL A 181 9.70 8.51 5.70
CA VAL A 181 10.26 9.75 6.29
C VAL A 181 9.98 9.81 7.79
N LYS A 182 8.76 9.47 8.23
CA LYS A 182 8.40 9.44 9.66
C LYS A 182 9.20 8.41 10.46
N LEU A 183 9.55 7.29 9.83
CA LEU A 183 10.36 6.25 10.46
C LEU A 183 11.88 6.48 10.30
N GLY A 184 12.29 7.65 9.82
CA GLY A 184 13.68 8.08 9.77
C GLY A 184 14.51 7.48 8.62
N ALA A 185 13.88 6.99 7.54
CA ALA A 185 14.58 6.61 6.34
C ALA A 185 14.94 7.82 5.50
N ARG A 186 16.07 7.75 4.79
CA ARG A 186 16.41 8.63 3.70
C ARG A 186 15.72 8.12 2.43
N VAL A 187 14.91 8.95 1.79
CA VAL A 187 14.14 8.55 0.61
C VAL A 187 14.60 9.33 -0.62
N THR A 188 14.94 8.64 -1.71
CA THR A 188 15.20 9.24 -3.02
C THR A 188 14.16 8.77 -4.01
N LEU A 189 13.44 9.71 -4.63
CA LEU A 189 12.50 9.46 -5.70
C LEU A 189 13.22 9.51 -7.04
N VAL A 190 13.03 8.50 -7.89
CA VAL A 190 13.75 8.38 -9.15
C VAL A 190 12.80 8.12 -10.31
N GLY A 191 12.97 8.85 -11.40
CA GLY A 191 12.19 8.66 -12.62
C GLY A 191 12.31 9.83 -13.58
N PRO A 192 11.55 9.82 -14.69
CA PRO A 192 11.47 10.96 -15.62
C PRO A 192 11.07 12.24 -14.89
N SER A 193 11.64 13.39 -15.28
CA SER A 193 11.35 14.68 -14.64
C SER A 193 9.86 15.06 -14.68
N THR A 194 9.15 14.62 -15.68
CA THR A 194 7.71 14.77 -15.85
C THR A 194 6.87 13.94 -14.86
N LEU A 195 7.43 12.83 -14.35
CA LEU A 195 6.77 11.93 -13.40
C LEU A 195 7.32 12.09 -11.98
N VAL A 196 8.48 12.75 -11.82
CA VAL A 196 9.11 12.99 -10.52
C VAL A 196 9.50 14.47 -10.43
N PRO A 197 8.53 15.38 -10.31
CA PRO A 197 8.81 16.80 -10.17
C PRO A 197 9.50 17.12 -8.84
N ARG A 198 10.37 18.14 -8.85
CA ARG A 198 11.18 18.52 -7.67
C ARG A 198 10.35 19.01 -6.48
N GLU A 199 9.10 19.37 -6.68
CA GLU A 199 8.17 19.78 -5.62
C GLU A 199 8.00 18.69 -4.55
N PHE A 200 8.27 17.42 -4.87
CA PHE A 200 8.29 16.34 -3.88
C PHE A 200 9.37 16.53 -2.81
N GLU A 201 10.43 17.29 -3.05
CA GLU A 201 11.48 17.59 -2.06
C GLU A 201 10.88 18.28 -0.80
N LYS A 202 9.75 18.99 -0.95
CA LYS A 202 9.00 19.58 0.18
C LYS A 202 8.44 18.54 1.17
N LEU A 203 8.42 17.27 0.79
CA LEU A 203 8.02 16.16 1.67
C LEU A 203 9.18 15.56 2.46
N GLY A 204 10.38 16.17 2.39
CA GLY A 204 11.57 15.69 3.09
C GLY A 204 12.28 14.54 2.37
N VAL A 205 12.15 14.45 1.06
CA VAL A 205 12.79 13.44 0.20
C VAL A 205 13.74 14.08 -0.78
N GLU A 206 14.61 13.27 -1.38
CA GLU A 206 15.48 13.68 -2.49
C GLU A 206 14.84 13.32 -3.83
N VAL A 207 15.12 14.08 -4.87
CA VAL A 207 14.69 13.81 -6.26
C VAL A 207 15.90 13.61 -7.13
N SER A 208 15.91 12.53 -7.91
CA SER A 208 16.93 12.25 -8.92
C SER A 208 16.30 11.77 -10.22
N HIS A 209 16.90 12.17 -11.34
CA HIS A 209 16.53 11.70 -12.68
C HIS A 209 17.58 10.74 -13.27
N LYS A 210 18.50 10.25 -12.42
CA LYS A 210 19.60 9.38 -12.81
C LYS A 210 19.62 8.14 -11.92
N VAL A 211 18.99 7.08 -12.39
CA VAL A 211 18.84 5.83 -11.63
C VAL A 211 20.19 5.21 -11.29
N ASP A 212 21.13 5.23 -12.24
CA ASP A 212 22.46 4.59 -12.08
C ASP A 212 23.33 5.24 -10.99
N GLU A 213 23.07 6.51 -10.63
CA GLU A 213 23.76 7.20 -9.53
C GLU A 213 23.14 6.88 -8.14
N VAL A 214 21.88 6.43 -8.11
CA VAL A 214 21.14 6.15 -6.88
C VAL A 214 21.25 4.68 -6.46
N LEU A 215 21.17 3.74 -7.41
CA LEU A 215 21.17 2.29 -7.14
C LEU A 215 22.33 1.83 -6.26
N PRO A 216 23.60 2.27 -6.47
CA PRO A 216 24.74 1.82 -5.64
C PRO A 216 24.63 2.23 -4.16
N LYS A 217 23.82 3.24 -3.85
CA LYS A 217 23.66 3.79 -2.50
C LYS A 217 22.43 3.22 -1.77
N ALA A 218 21.48 2.65 -2.52
CA ALA A 218 20.22 2.20 -1.99
C ALA A 218 20.36 0.90 -1.18
N ASP A 219 19.71 0.85 -0.02
CA ASP A 219 19.51 -0.37 0.77
C ASP A 219 18.23 -1.09 0.37
N VAL A 220 17.29 -0.33 -0.17
CA VAL A 220 15.98 -0.81 -0.66
C VAL A 220 15.65 -0.09 -1.96
N VAL A 221 15.23 -0.83 -2.97
CA VAL A 221 14.67 -0.29 -4.22
C VAL A 221 13.23 -0.74 -4.34
N ASN A 222 12.29 0.20 -4.27
CA ASN A 222 10.87 -0.07 -4.48
C ASN A 222 10.48 0.45 -5.88
N LEU A 223 10.25 -0.49 -6.79
CA LEU A 223 9.90 -0.19 -8.18
C LEU A 223 8.40 0.00 -8.34
N LEU A 224 8.01 1.00 -9.10
CA LEU A 224 6.61 1.31 -9.37
C LEU A 224 6.28 1.11 -10.84
N ARG A 225 5.11 0.57 -11.09
CA ARG A 225 4.55 0.44 -12.43
C ARG A 225 4.21 1.82 -13.00
N ILE A 226 4.39 2.00 -14.30
CA ILE A 226 3.85 3.16 -15.02
C ILE A 226 2.31 3.06 -15.03
N GLN A 227 1.64 4.12 -14.58
CA GLN A 227 0.18 4.16 -14.39
C GLN A 227 -0.53 4.69 -15.65
N HIS A 228 -0.37 4.04 -16.80
CA HIS A 228 -0.95 4.50 -18.07
C HIS A 228 -2.46 4.81 -17.97
N GLU A 229 -3.19 4.02 -17.18
CA GLU A 229 -4.63 4.20 -16.96
C GLU A 229 -5.00 5.48 -16.20
N ARG A 230 -4.04 6.14 -15.54
CA ARG A 230 -4.23 7.41 -14.81
C ARG A 230 -3.65 8.60 -15.53
N GLN A 231 -2.84 8.36 -16.55
CA GLN A 231 -2.22 9.42 -17.33
C GLN A 231 -3.20 9.88 -18.42
N ARG A 232 -3.51 11.16 -18.46
CA ARG A 232 -4.34 11.78 -19.51
C ARG A 232 -3.52 12.23 -20.73
N ARG A 233 -2.19 12.20 -20.62
CA ARG A 233 -1.21 12.62 -21.65
C ARG A 233 0.01 11.71 -21.55
N GLU A 234 0.82 11.69 -22.60
CA GLU A 234 2.13 11.04 -22.55
C GLU A 234 3.10 11.93 -21.75
N TYR A 235 3.74 11.34 -20.75
CA TYR A 235 4.70 12.01 -19.84
C TYR A 235 6.15 11.64 -20.14
N PHE A 236 6.38 10.75 -21.09
CA PHE A 236 7.70 10.36 -21.60
C PHE A 236 7.53 9.81 -23.02
N PRO A 237 8.59 9.88 -23.88
CA PRO A 237 8.48 9.61 -25.30
C PRO A 237 8.10 8.17 -25.67
N GLY A 238 8.31 7.22 -24.77
CA GLY A 238 7.91 5.83 -25.02
C GLY A 238 8.45 4.84 -23.98
N ILE A 239 7.85 3.65 -23.96
CA ILE A 239 8.23 2.57 -23.02
C ILE A 239 9.71 2.18 -23.19
N GLY A 240 10.22 2.12 -24.43
CA GLY A 240 11.61 1.80 -24.70
C GLY A 240 12.61 2.78 -24.08
N GLU A 241 12.27 4.06 -24.07
CA GLU A 241 13.07 5.09 -23.39
C GLU A 241 13.02 4.93 -21.88
N TYR A 242 11.83 4.66 -21.32
CA TYR A 242 11.71 4.38 -19.89
C TYR A 242 12.57 3.18 -19.47
N ILE A 243 12.50 2.06 -20.20
CA ILE A 243 13.34 0.87 -19.94
C ILE A 243 14.82 1.25 -19.96
N ARG A 244 15.24 1.96 -21.01
CA ARG A 244 16.63 2.36 -21.21
C ARG A 244 17.18 3.21 -20.06
N PHE A 245 16.40 4.15 -19.51
CA PHE A 245 16.87 5.10 -18.52
C PHE A 245 16.50 4.75 -17.08
N PHE A 246 15.41 4.00 -16.84
CA PHE A 246 14.88 3.78 -15.49
C PHE A 246 14.56 2.33 -15.15
N GLY A 247 14.41 1.44 -16.15
CA GLY A 247 14.14 0.02 -15.90
C GLY A 247 15.27 -0.64 -15.11
N LEU A 248 14.94 -1.44 -14.10
CA LEU A 248 15.90 -2.27 -13.37
C LEU A 248 16.20 -3.53 -14.17
N THR A 249 17.10 -3.38 -15.14
CA THR A 249 17.60 -4.46 -15.98
C THR A 249 18.59 -5.34 -15.21
N LYS A 250 18.93 -6.52 -15.77
CA LYS A 250 19.95 -7.42 -15.24
C LYS A 250 21.30 -6.72 -15.08
N GLU A 251 21.66 -5.86 -16.04
CA GLU A 251 22.93 -5.10 -15.96
C GLU A 251 22.90 -4.06 -14.83
N ARG A 252 21.78 -3.34 -14.65
CA ARG A 252 21.63 -2.39 -13.56
C ARG A 252 21.56 -3.07 -12.19
N ALA A 253 21.01 -4.27 -12.11
CA ALA A 253 20.98 -5.02 -10.87
C ALA A 253 22.40 -5.30 -10.30
N LYS A 254 23.44 -5.32 -11.15
CA LYS A 254 24.85 -5.44 -10.72
C LYS A 254 25.37 -4.21 -9.97
N LEU A 255 24.69 -3.05 -10.09
CA LEU A 255 25.05 -1.83 -9.37
C LEU A 255 24.52 -1.82 -7.94
N LEU A 256 23.60 -2.72 -7.61
CA LEU A 256 22.99 -2.78 -6.29
C LEU A 256 24.00 -3.27 -5.24
N LYS A 257 23.82 -2.84 -3.99
CA LYS A 257 24.52 -3.45 -2.85
C LYS A 257 24.19 -4.94 -2.76
N ALA A 258 25.15 -5.73 -2.28
CA ALA A 258 25.02 -7.19 -2.14
C ALA A 258 23.81 -7.63 -1.31
N ASP A 259 23.33 -6.78 -0.43
CA ASP A 259 22.20 -7.01 0.47
C ASP A 259 20.98 -6.14 0.16
N CYS A 260 20.96 -5.40 -0.95
CA CYS A 260 19.86 -4.53 -1.35
C CYS A 260 18.55 -5.32 -1.52
N LEU A 261 17.45 -4.80 -0.98
CA LEU A 261 16.11 -5.39 -1.17
C LEU A 261 15.43 -4.81 -2.40
N ILE A 262 14.88 -5.69 -3.25
CA ILE A 262 14.07 -5.30 -4.40
C ILE A 262 12.59 -5.56 -4.08
N MET A 263 11.78 -4.50 -4.17
CA MET A 263 10.36 -4.48 -3.85
C MET A 263 9.53 -4.01 -5.04
N HIS A 264 8.27 -4.45 -5.09
CA HIS A 264 7.30 -4.00 -6.07
C HIS A 264 5.86 -4.21 -5.57
N PRO A 265 4.99 -3.19 -5.55
CA PRO A 265 3.60 -3.34 -5.03
C PRO A 265 2.70 -4.17 -5.95
N GLY A 266 3.19 -4.48 -7.17
CA GLY A 266 2.45 -5.21 -8.20
C GLY A 266 1.23 -4.44 -8.77
N PRO A 267 0.72 -4.85 -9.95
CA PRO A 267 1.28 -5.89 -10.83
C PRO A 267 2.61 -5.48 -11.45
N ILE A 268 3.45 -6.44 -11.78
CA ILE A 268 4.73 -6.21 -12.46
C ILE A 268 4.50 -6.22 -13.97
N ASN A 269 5.04 -5.22 -14.67
CA ASN A 269 5.21 -5.28 -16.12
C ASN A 269 6.65 -5.75 -16.41
N ARG A 270 6.81 -7.06 -16.51
CA ARG A 270 8.12 -7.69 -16.74
C ARG A 270 8.76 -7.19 -18.04
N GLY A 271 10.03 -6.82 -17.96
CA GLY A 271 10.77 -6.22 -19.08
C GLY A 271 10.52 -4.71 -19.26
N VAL A 272 9.72 -4.07 -18.39
CA VAL A 272 9.52 -2.62 -18.40
C VAL A 272 10.21 -1.98 -17.18
N GLU A 273 9.60 -2.05 -15.99
CA GLU A 273 10.20 -1.49 -14.79
C GLU A 273 11.24 -2.44 -14.15
N ILE A 274 11.16 -3.74 -14.44
CA ILE A 274 12.08 -4.75 -13.91
C ILE A 274 12.18 -5.96 -14.86
N ASP A 275 13.37 -6.49 -15.06
CA ASP A 275 13.59 -7.72 -15.79
C ASP A 275 13.09 -8.94 -14.99
N SER A 276 12.60 -9.97 -15.70
CA SER A 276 12.04 -11.17 -15.08
C SER A 276 13.04 -11.87 -14.15
N GLU A 277 14.29 -12.02 -14.56
CA GLU A 277 15.34 -12.65 -13.75
C GLU A 277 15.65 -11.86 -12.46
N VAL A 278 15.53 -10.53 -12.51
CA VAL A 278 15.74 -9.66 -11.36
C VAL A 278 14.54 -9.74 -10.40
N ALA A 279 13.32 -9.76 -10.95
CA ALA A 279 12.08 -9.88 -10.17
C ALA A 279 11.99 -11.21 -9.40
N ASP A 280 12.55 -12.27 -9.96
CA ASP A 280 12.55 -13.61 -9.37
C ASP A 280 13.91 -13.96 -8.70
N GLY A 281 14.83 -13.00 -8.64
CA GLY A 281 16.19 -13.16 -8.09
C GLY A 281 16.25 -13.10 -6.55
N LEU A 282 17.46 -13.37 -6.02
CA LEU A 282 17.71 -13.49 -4.57
C LEU A 282 17.44 -12.20 -3.77
N HIS A 283 17.55 -11.04 -4.39
CA HIS A 283 17.29 -9.74 -3.75
C HIS A 283 15.80 -9.40 -3.69
N SER A 284 14.97 -10.13 -4.45
CA SER A 284 13.54 -9.86 -4.54
C SER A 284 12.79 -10.31 -3.29
N VAL A 285 12.07 -9.38 -2.68
CA VAL A 285 11.17 -9.66 -1.55
C VAL A 285 9.69 -9.46 -1.94
N ILE A 286 9.38 -9.48 -3.22
CA ILE A 286 8.05 -9.20 -3.76
C ILE A 286 7.00 -10.18 -3.23
N LEU A 287 7.32 -11.48 -3.17
CA LEU A 287 6.39 -12.48 -2.60
C LEU A 287 6.28 -12.36 -1.08
N ASN A 288 7.35 -11.90 -0.39
CA ASN A 288 7.28 -11.58 1.03
C ASN A 288 6.29 -10.43 1.29
N GLN A 289 6.28 -9.39 0.43
CA GLN A 289 5.28 -8.32 0.52
C GLN A 289 3.85 -8.86 0.45
N VAL A 290 3.57 -9.84 -0.42
CA VAL A 290 2.23 -10.45 -0.52
C VAL A 290 1.85 -11.17 0.78
N THR A 291 2.75 -11.98 1.33
CA THR A 291 2.53 -12.70 2.59
C THR A 291 2.37 -11.73 3.76
N ASN A 292 3.24 -10.75 3.86
CA ASN A 292 3.23 -9.72 4.90
C ASN A 292 1.97 -8.84 4.81
N GLY A 293 1.47 -8.63 3.58
CA GLY A 293 0.24 -7.90 3.35
C GLY A 293 -0.98 -8.49 4.04
N LEU A 294 -1.03 -9.81 4.20
CA LEU A 294 -2.12 -10.45 4.93
C LEU A 294 -2.04 -10.14 6.44
N ALA A 295 -0.86 -10.28 7.05
CA ALA A 295 -0.66 -10.00 8.47
C ALA A 295 -0.95 -8.53 8.82
N VAL A 296 -0.47 -7.59 7.98
CA VAL A 296 -0.73 -6.16 8.14
C VAL A 296 -2.22 -5.84 8.02
N ARG A 297 -2.92 -6.43 7.06
CA ARG A 297 -4.38 -6.22 6.92
C ARG A 297 -5.15 -6.82 8.08
N MET A 298 -4.73 -7.97 8.63
CA MET A 298 -5.31 -8.50 9.86
C MET A 298 -5.11 -7.52 11.03
N ALA A 299 -3.90 -6.96 11.19
CA ALA A 299 -3.63 -5.96 12.23
C ALA A 299 -4.52 -4.72 12.08
N VAL A 300 -4.62 -4.16 10.87
CA VAL A 300 -5.44 -2.99 10.59
C VAL A 300 -6.92 -3.27 10.87
N LEU A 301 -7.45 -4.39 10.41
CA LEU A 301 -8.84 -4.78 10.67
C LEU A 301 -9.12 -4.98 12.16
N TYR A 302 -8.21 -5.61 12.88
CA TYR A 302 -8.30 -5.80 14.32
C TYR A 302 -8.32 -4.47 15.07
N LEU A 303 -7.40 -3.57 14.74
CA LEU A 303 -7.27 -2.28 15.41
C LEU A 303 -8.46 -1.35 15.14
N CYS A 304 -8.90 -1.26 13.89
CA CYS A 304 -10.04 -0.41 13.53
C CYS A 304 -11.40 -1.03 13.90
N GLY A 305 -11.53 -2.35 13.83
CA GLY A 305 -12.79 -3.07 14.12
C GLY A 305 -13.00 -3.40 15.58
N GLY A 306 -11.95 -3.36 16.41
CA GLY A 306 -12.01 -3.66 17.85
C GLY A 306 -12.41 -2.47 18.72
N ILE A 307 -12.44 -1.25 18.18
CA ILE A 307 -12.91 -0.07 18.91
C ILE A 307 -14.44 -0.10 18.86
N SER A 308 -15.06 -0.46 19.99
CA SER A 308 -16.49 -0.25 20.18
C SER A 308 -16.73 1.26 20.25
N ALA A 309 -17.61 1.78 19.38
CA ALA A 309 -18.07 3.17 19.41
C ALA A 309 -18.86 3.46 20.69
#